data_b2e713932b619cc05f4f709044265cc5
#
_entry.id   b2e713932b619cc05f4f709044265cc5
#
_cell.length_a   1.000
_cell.length_b   1.000
_cell.length_c   1.000
_cell.angle_alpha   90.00
_cell.angle_beta   90.00
_cell.angle_gamma   90.00
#
_symmetry.space_group_name_H-M   'P 1'
#
loop_
_entity.id
_entity.type
_entity.pdbx_description
1 polymer ?
#
loop_
_entity_poly.entity_id
_entity_poly.type
_entity_poly.pdbx_seq_one_letter_code
_entity_poly.pdbx_strand_id
1 'polypeptide(L)'
;MKKHNKAIRVAASLFAVSLIVAACGGDDDDAATEDTTATEEPSAEPASYPTLAECADVTYDYTFTAPASAGMTVTYDIAPEAVWEDGSAITAADFKATWEAALNTPGSISTVGYDQIDSVEAGSSDKQVVVEFKSVYGPYKGLFGGLIKASAVENASDISADFADFLSFSGRPWKMKSWSPSQVVYVPNDKYWGDDKAVTKELVMVPLADSDTEAAALKAGEVDFVYPQYFGGIEESFSDPNITLQKELGGDYEGFYFQQKCGPFANPVFREAFSKSIDRDALFQQIYVPLGGDSPLQCGPIVPGPYCDGDEFAGSYDPAGAEALLTENGWTKGADGYWIDPATGEAPDVRWIINTGNTRRENTQAYLIPLLNAAGFKVRADNCDAACYFQQRLPALDYDMAMYISTAPPDPGYLTSSFACDLIPTSANNNVGQNSQGWCNEEASDLLHNADYEPDAAVRADMIKSALRLMAADHVMLPLMQFPKSGFWRTDKVGGPVDAELRNYTSFINNHLWTDLDGDGKVVIGAEQWPECLNPVTECANSSWMVWTTINQVMPGAFATTNDGAYVVTNLLTGEPTVTLK
;
A
#
# COMPACT_ATOMS: atom_id res chain seq x y z
N MET A 1 22.70 -12.12 -44.63
CA MET A 1 21.66 -12.29 -45.70
C MET A 1 20.29 -12.08 -45.04
N LYS A 2 19.64 -11.00 -45.51
CA LYS A 2 18.20 -10.68 -45.54
C LYS A 2 17.26 -11.15 -44.40
N LYS A 3 16.91 -10.21 -43.56
CA LYS A 3 15.65 -9.68 -43.04
C LYS A 3 14.33 -10.35 -43.49
N HIS A 4 13.45 -10.61 -42.57
CA HIS A 4 11.99 -10.37 -42.79
C HIS A 4 11.33 -9.99 -41.48
N ASN A 5 10.99 -8.71 -41.35
CA ASN A 5 9.99 -8.16 -40.45
C ASN A 5 8.59 -8.58 -40.90
N LYS A 6 7.71 -9.00 -39.99
CA LYS A 6 6.28 -8.99 -40.21
C LYS A 6 5.61 -8.22 -39.07
N ALA A 7 5.23 -7.01 -39.40
CA ALA A 7 4.27 -6.24 -38.62
C ALA A 7 2.85 -6.80 -38.81
N ILE A 8 2.16 -7.10 -37.76
CA ILE A 8 0.73 -7.45 -37.78
C ILE A 8 -0.04 -6.18 -37.41
N ARG A 9 -0.76 -5.64 -38.40
CA ARG A 9 -1.76 -4.59 -38.19
C ARG A 9 -3.08 -5.28 -37.85
N VAL A 10 -3.66 -4.97 -36.70
CA VAL A 10 -5.02 -5.33 -36.38
C VAL A 10 -5.93 -4.19 -36.86
N ALA A 11 -6.84 -4.51 -37.76
CA ALA A 11 -7.85 -3.60 -38.28
C ALA A 11 -9.12 -3.70 -37.41
N ALA A 12 -9.57 -2.57 -36.88
CA ALA A 12 -10.84 -2.45 -36.21
C ALA A 12 -11.98 -2.49 -37.25
N SER A 13 -12.90 -3.41 -37.09
CA SER A 13 -14.13 -3.51 -37.91
C SER A 13 -15.29 -2.93 -37.14
N LEU A 14 -15.76 -1.79 -37.62
CA LEU A 14 -17.06 -1.22 -37.22
C LEU A 14 -18.20 -2.07 -37.82
N PHE A 15 -19.09 -2.57 -36.99
CA PHE A 15 -20.38 -3.11 -37.42
C PHE A 15 -21.48 -2.08 -37.14
N ALA A 16 -22.02 -1.52 -38.23
CA ALA A 16 -23.26 -0.77 -38.20
C ALA A 16 -24.42 -1.76 -38.33
N VAL A 17 -25.36 -1.72 -37.38
CA VAL A 17 -26.64 -2.47 -37.47
C VAL A 17 -27.70 -1.51 -37.95
N SER A 18 -28.25 -1.81 -39.13
CA SER A 18 -29.35 -1.09 -39.75
C SER A 18 -30.69 -1.58 -39.20
N LEU A 19 -31.52 -0.63 -38.76
CA LEU A 19 -32.93 -0.88 -38.44
C LEU A 19 -33.73 -1.11 -39.75
N ILE A 20 -34.51 -2.18 -39.80
CA ILE A 20 -35.56 -2.38 -40.79
C ILE A 20 -36.89 -2.15 -40.09
N VAL A 21 -37.58 -1.09 -40.53
CA VAL A 21 -38.98 -0.83 -40.19
C VAL A 21 -39.86 -1.59 -41.21
N ALA A 22 -40.75 -2.42 -40.74
CA ALA A 22 -41.84 -2.97 -41.56
C ALA A 22 -43.17 -2.45 -41.03
N ALA A 23 -43.81 -1.63 -41.85
CA ALA A 23 -45.18 -1.16 -41.67
C ALA A 23 -46.17 -2.08 -42.44
N CYS A 24 -47.33 -2.34 -41.84
CA CYS A 24 -48.63 -2.67 -42.46
C CYS A 24 -49.65 -2.42 -41.36
N GLY A 25 -50.63 -1.65 -41.49
CA GLY A 25 -51.60 -1.08 -42.41
C GLY A 25 -52.98 -1.71 -42.20
N GLY A 26 -54.02 -0.90 -41.88
CA GLY A 26 -55.48 -1.30 -41.98
C GLY A 26 -56.33 -0.75 -40.82
N ASP A 27 -56.95 0.22 -41.00
CA ASP A 27 -58.20 0.92 -41.20
C ASP A 27 -59.29 0.80 -40.11
N ASP A 28 -59.83 2.02 -39.81
CA ASP A 28 -61.19 2.46 -39.50
C ASP A 28 -61.79 2.20 -38.09
N ASP A 29 -62.09 3.20 -37.30
CA ASP A 29 -63.31 4.03 -37.25
C ASP A 29 -63.40 4.93 -36.03
N ASP A 30 -63.92 6.10 -36.24
CA ASP A 30 -64.28 7.23 -35.39
C ASP A 30 -64.76 6.99 -33.94
N ALA A 31 -64.27 7.79 -33.02
CA ALA A 31 -65.05 8.57 -32.03
C ALA A 31 -64.22 9.61 -31.31
N ALA A 32 -64.58 10.85 -31.42
CA ALA A 32 -64.07 11.99 -30.73
C ALA A 32 -64.37 11.95 -29.21
N THR A 33 -63.37 12.20 -28.36
CA THR A 33 -63.56 12.82 -27.03
C THR A 33 -62.26 13.48 -26.55
N GLU A 34 -62.40 14.77 -26.35
CA GLU A 34 -61.73 15.72 -25.45
C GLU A 34 -60.28 15.51 -25.02
N ASP A 35 -59.52 16.47 -25.48
CA ASP A 35 -58.19 16.90 -25.13
C ASP A 35 -58.05 17.22 -23.61
N THR A 36 -57.31 16.38 -22.90
CA THR A 36 -56.64 16.78 -21.64
C THR A 36 -55.17 16.44 -21.80
N THR A 37 -54.42 17.42 -22.30
CA THR A 37 -52.97 17.43 -22.26
C THR A 37 -52.49 17.40 -20.80
N ALA A 38 -52.28 16.20 -20.26
CA ALA A 38 -51.38 15.99 -19.15
C ALA A 38 -49.96 16.07 -19.72
N THR A 39 -49.29 17.17 -19.45
CA THR A 39 -47.84 17.29 -19.61
C THR A 39 -47.22 16.26 -18.66
N GLU A 40 -46.82 15.09 -19.17
CA GLU A 40 -45.86 14.23 -18.46
C GLU A 40 -44.55 15.03 -18.36
N GLU A 41 -44.22 15.46 -17.14
CA GLU A 41 -42.85 15.82 -16.83
C GLU A 41 -41.97 14.61 -17.18
N PRO A 42 -40.84 14.80 -17.88
CA PRO A 42 -39.94 13.69 -18.13
C PRO A 42 -39.49 13.17 -16.75
N SER A 43 -39.88 11.93 -16.42
CA SER A 43 -39.32 11.24 -15.26
C SER A 43 -37.81 11.19 -15.49
N ALA A 44 -37.07 11.89 -14.66
CA ALA A 44 -35.62 11.76 -14.66
C ALA A 44 -35.30 10.28 -14.49
N GLU A 45 -34.46 9.73 -15.36
CA GLU A 45 -33.91 8.39 -15.13
C GLU A 45 -33.28 8.37 -13.74
N PRO A 46 -33.47 7.30 -12.94
CA PRO A 46 -32.86 7.20 -11.63
C PRO A 46 -31.35 7.33 -11.80
N ALA A 47 -30.74 8.16 -10.96
CA ALA A 47 -29.29 8.33 -10.95
C ALA A 47 -28.64 6.98 -10.64
N SER A 48 -27.70 6.56 -11.46
CA SER A 48 -26.85 5.38 -11.16
C SER A 48 -25.58 5.82 -10.44
N TYR A 49 -24.94 4.91 -9.71
CA TYR A 49 -23.60 5.18 -9.20
C TYR A 49 -22.64 5.41 -10.37
N PRO A 50 -21.70 6.39 -10.24
CA PRO A 50 -20.70 6.61 -11.27
C PRO A 50 -19.92 5.34 -11.57
N THR A 51 -19.66 5.09 -12.85
CA THR A 51 -18.77 4.00 -13.29
C THR A 51 -17.34 4.35 -12.96
N LEU A 52 -16.44 3.35 -12.92
CA LEU A 52 -15.00 3.58 -12.72
C LEU A 52 -14.41 4.61 -13.69
N ALA A 53 -14.86 4.63 -14.95
CA ALA A 53 -14.41 5.61 -15.93
C ALA A 53 -14.85 7.03 -15.56
N GLU A 54 -16.06 7.20 -15.03
CA GLU A 54 -16.54 8.49 -14.53
C GLU A 54 -15.86 8.91 -13.24
N CYS A 55 -15.47 7.93 -12.41
CA CYS A 55 -14.69 8.18 -11.18
C CYS A 55 -13.26 8.64 -11.43
N ALA A 56 -12.66 8.20 -12.53
CA ALA A 56 -11.31 8.64 -12.89
C ALA A 56 -11.22 10.16 -13.06
N ASP A 57 -12.31 10.78 -13.52
CA ASP A 57 -12.38 12.23 -13.77
C ASP A 57 -12.81 13.06 -12.53
N VAL A 58 -13.20 12.42 -11.42
CA VAL A 58 -13.50 13.14 -10.17
C VAL A 58 -12.21 13.71 -9.60
N THR A 59 -12.14 15.03 -9.52
CA THR A 59 -11.03 15.78 -8.93
C THR A 59 -11.52 16.57 -7.73
N TYR A 60 -10.63 16.81 -6.77
CA TYR A 60 -10.91 17.65 -5.62
C TYR A 60 -10.19 18.98 -5.79
N ASP A 61 -10.89 20.09 -5.54
CA ASP A 61 -10.33 21.45 -5.59
C ASP A 61 -9.65 21.76 -4.25
N TYR A 62 -8.63 20.98 -3.92
CA TYR A 62 -7.81 21.16 -2.73
C TYR A 62 -6.37 21.44 -3.12
N THR A 63 -5.78 22.42 -2.46
CA THR A 63 -4.36 22.76 -2.63
C THR A 63 -3.79 23.17 -1.27
N PHE A 64 -2.87 22.40 -0.77
CA PHE A 64 -2.15 22.77 0.44
C PHE A 64 -1.17 23.91 0.16
N THR A 65 -1.16 24.90 1.03
CA THR A 65 -0.15 25.96 1.02
C THR A 65 0.75 25.79 2.24
N ALA A 66 1.98 25.36 2.00
CA ALA A 66 2.95 25.20 3.07
C ALA A 66 3.11 26.47 3.92
N PRO A 67 3.17 26.38 5.24
CA PRO A 67 3.38 27.52 6.10
C PRO A 67 4.71 28.21 5.76
N ALA A 68 4.70 29.54 5.74
CA ALA A 68 5.94 30.31 5.60
C ALA A 68 6.77 30.13 6.88
N SER A 69 7.66 29.19 6.89
CA SER A 69 8.61 28.93 7.98
C SER A 69 10.04 29.18 7.53
N ALA A 70 10.96 29.27 8.49
CA ALA A 70 12.39 29.29 8.18
C ALA A 70 12.75 28.00 7.42
N GLY A 71 13.59 28.11 6.40
CA GLY A 71 14.10 26.95 5.68
C GLY A 71 14.92 26.05 6.60
N MET A 72 15.08 24.80 6.20
CA MET A 72 15.91 23.82 6.91
C MET A 72 16.99 23.31 5.97
N THR A 73 18.20 23.14 6.48
CA THR A 73 19.29 22.46 5.78
C THR A 73 19.64 21.19 6.51
N VAL A 74 19.70 20.06 5.80
CA VAL A 74 20.19 18.78 6.32
C VAL A 74 21.47 18.43 5.58
N THR A 75 22.55 18.27 6.31
CA THR A 75 23.87 17.89 5.75
C THR A 75 24.19 16.46 6.13
N TYR A 76 24.34 15.60 5.12
CA TYR A 76 24.75 14.19 5.27
C TYR A 76 26.23 14.05 4.90
N ASP A 77 27.00 13.37 5.75
CA ASP A 77 28.37 13.01 5.47
C ASP A 77 28.43 11.51 5.13
N ILE A 78 28.60 11.21 3.83
CA ILE A 78 28.70 9.84 3.30
C ILE A 78 30.03 9.22 3.73
N ALA A 79 30.01 7.96 4.18
CA ALA A 79 31.20 7.21 4.52
C ALA A 79 32.20 7.21 3.34
N PRO A 80 33.48 7.52 3.56
CA PRO A 80 34.48 7.62 2.48
C PRO A 80 34.59 6.32 1.66
N GLU A 81 34.42 5.17 2.32
CA GLU A 81 34.48 3.82 1.74
C GLU A 81 33.21 3.38 1.03
N ALA A 82 32.08 4.11 1.20
CA ALA A 82 30.82 3.74 0.57
C ALA A 82 30.92 3.78 -0.97
N VAL A 83 30.70 2.61 -1.59
CA VAL A 83 30.83 2.40 -3.03
C VAL A 83 29.70 1.50 -3.56
N TRP A 84 29.40 1.62 -4.83
CA TRP A 84 28.52 0.72 -5.55
C TRP A 84 29.22 -0.63 -5.88
N GLU A 85 28.48 -1.60 -6.39
CA GLU A 85 28.96 -2.94 -6.77
C GLU A 85 30.08 -2.97 -7.82
N ASP A 86 30.22 -1.90 -8.61
CA ASP A 86 31.29 -1.74 -9.59
C ASP A 86 32.51 -1.02 -9.02
N GLY A 87 32.45 -0.58 -7.75
CA GLY A 87 33.50 0.16 -7.07
C GLY A 87 33.44 1.68 -7.28
N SER A 88 32.49 2.19 -8.04
CA SER A 88 32.25 3.65 -8.12
C SER A 88 31.74 4.18 -6.80
N ALA A 89 32.13 5.41 -6.44
CA ALA A 89 31.74 6.02 -5.17
C ALA A 89 30.24 6.31 -5.10
N ILE A 90 29.60 6.08 -3.97
CA ILE A 90 28.28 6.65 -3.66
C ILE A 90 28.51 8.12 -3.28
N THR A 91 27.75 9.04 -3.88
CA THR A 91 27.98 10.48 -3.82
C THR A 91 26.68 11.29 -3.70
N ALA A 92 26.80 12.59 -3.57
CA ALA A 92 25.69 13.51 -3.59
C ALA A 92 24.83 13.42 -4.88
N ALA A 93 25.43 12.99 -6.00
CA ALA A 93 24.70 12.79 -7.25
C ALA A 93 23.63 11.67 -7.13
N ASP A 94 23.89 10.63 -6.33
CA ASP A 94 22.94 9.54 -6.12
C ASP A 94 21.74 9.98 -5.26
N PHE A 95 21.98 10.84 -4.27
CA PHE A 95 20.90 11.50 -3.50
C PHE A 95 20.06 12.39 -4.40
N LYS A 96 20.71 13.19 -5.27
CA LYS A 96 20.01 14.06 -6.22
C LYS A 96 19.17 13.25 -7.21
N ALA A 97 19.72 12.18 -7.78
CA ALA A 97 18.99 11.29 -8.69
C ALA A 97 17.78 10.65 -8.01
N THR A 98 17.92 10.23 -6.74
CA THR A 98 16.81 9.68 -5.96
C THR A 98 15.70 10.71 -5.73
N TRP A 99 16.06 11.94 -5.36
CA TRP A 99 15.12 13.04 -5.20
C TRP A 99 14.39 13.38 -6.52
N GLU A 100 15.14 13.54 -7.61
CA GLU A 100 14.56 13.85 -8.93
C GLU A 100 13.62 12.74 -9.40
N ALA A 101 13.98 11.46 -9.19
CA ALA A 101 13.15 10.32 -9.55
C ALA A 101 11.84 10.28 -8.74
N ALA A 102 11.93 10.43 -7.42
CA ALA A 102 10.74 10.43 -6.56
C ALA A 102 9.78 11.58 -6.89
N LEU A 103 10.33 12.77 -7.21
CA LEU A 103 9.53 13.96 -7.42
C LEU A 103 8.89 14.03 -8.82
N ASN A 104 9.59 13.59 -9.87
CA ASN A 104 9.22 13.91 -11.25
C ASN A 104 8.81 12.70 -12.10
N THR A 105 9.05 11.46 -11.65
CA THR A 105 8.65 10.28 -12.42
C THR A 105 7.13 10.19 -12.48
N PRO A 106 6.54 10.10 -13.69
CA PRO A 106 5.10 9.88 -13.82
C PRO A 106 4.66 8.58 -13.11
N GLY A 107 3.59 8.65 -12.33
CA GLY A 107 3.12 7.50 -11.54
C GLY A 107 3.96 7.21 -10.28
N SER A 108 4.74 8.17 -9.80
CA SER A 108 5.42 8.06 -8.51
C SER A 108 4.41 7.82 -7.40
N ILE A 109 4.63 6.77 -6.60
CA ILE A 109 3.72 6.39 -5.51
C ILE A 109 3.69 7.41 -4.36
N SER A 110 4.75 8.21 -4.20
CA SER A 110 4.77 9.29 -3.22
C SER A 110 5.83 10.34 -3.55
N THR A 111 5.41 11.60 -3.53
CA THR A 111 6.30 12.77 -3.60
C THR A 111 6.49 13.45 -2.25
N VAL A 112 5.78 12.98 -1.20
CA VAL A 112 5.75 13.59 0.13
C VAL A 112 7.14 13.70 0.71
N GLY A 113 7.48 14.90 1.15
CA GLY A 113 8.79 15.27 1.68
C GLY A 113 9.83 15.56 0.61
N TYR A 114 9.85 14.84 -0.50
CA TYR A 114 10.70 15.18 -1.65
C TYR A 114 10.26 16.48 -2.33
N ASP A 115 8.98 16.79 -2.34
CA ASP A 115 8.40 18.04 -2.81
C ASP A 115 8.74 19.24 -1.92
N GLN A 116 9.17 19.00 -0.67
CA GLN A 116 9.64 20.02 0.26
C GLN A 116 11.12 20.38 0.08
N ILE A 117 11.86 19.61 -0.71
CA ILE A 117 13.27 19.89 -1.02
C ILE A 117 13.35 20.97 -2.10
N ASP A 118 14.20 21.97 -1.86
CA ASP A 118 14.54 23.03 -2.82
C ASP A 118 15.75 22.63 -3.68
N SER A 119 16.75 22.01 -3.05
CA SER A 119 17.93 21.51 -3.75
C SER A 119 18.62 20.37 -3.02
N VAL A 120 19.30 19.52 -3.80
CA VAL A 120 20.22 18.48 -3.33
C VAL A 120 21.55 18.68 -4.07
N GLU A 121 22.57 19.11 -3.36
CA GLU A 121 23.87 19.45 -3.96
C GLU A 121 25.05 18.87 -3.17
N ALA A 122 26.19 18.74 -3.83
CA ALA A 122 27.42 18.42 -3.10
C ALA A 122 27.84 19.58 -2.20
N GLY A 123 28.29 19.26 -1.00
CA GLY A 123 28.85 20.25 -0.07
C GLY A 123 30.34 20.51 -0.34
N SER A 124 31.17 20.31 0.69
CA SER A 124 32.63 20.51 0.57
C SER A 124 33.33 19.44 -0.28
N SER A 125 32.67 18.33 -0.57
CA SER A 125 33.11 17.25 -1.43
C SER A 125 31.92 16.44 -1.96
N ASP A 126 32.13 15.55 -2.93
CA ASP A 126 31.12 14.66 -3.46
C ASP A 126 30.58 13.66 -2.40
N LYS A 127 31.28 13.48 -1.27
CA LYS A 127 30.87 12.67 -0.12
C LYS A 127 30.06 13.43 0.93
N GLN A 128 29.83 14.71 0.72
CA GLN A 128 28.94 15.51 1.56
C GLN A 128 27.74 15.97 0.75
N VAL A 129 26.55 15.68 1.27
CA VAL A 129 25.26 16.06 0.63
C VAL A 129 24.64 17.17 1.44
N VAL A 130 24.31 18.26 0.79
CA VAL A 130 23.55 19.37 1.37
C VAL A 130 22.14 19.35 0.77
N VAL A 131 21.15 19.08 1.59
CA VAL A 131 19.74 19.09 1.23
C VAL A 131 19.11 20.34 1.83
N GLU A 132 18.67 21.23 0.95
CA GLU A 132 17.95 22.45 1.33
C GLU A 132 16.44 22.19 1.25
N PHE A 133 15.74 22.42 2.35
CA PHE A 133 14.29 22.35 2.41
C PHE A 133 13.68 23.74 2.35
N LYS A 134 12.56 23.88 1.67
CA LYS A 134 11.76 25.12 1.56
C LYS A 134 11.28 25.62 2.92
N SER A 135 11.01 24.67 3.83
CA SER A 135 10.52 24.88 5.20
C SER A 135 11.14 23.87 6.14
N VAL A 136 10.88 23.97 7.45
CA VAL A 136 11.16 22.89 8.40
C VAL A 136 10.35 21.66 8.00
N TYR A 137 10.99 20.50 7.89
CA TYR A 137 10.35 19.22 7.58
C TYR A 137 10.78 18.16 8.59
N GLY A 138 9.88 17.83 9.53
CA GLY A 138 10.15 16.90 10.65
C GLY A 138 10.47 15.48 10.20
N PRO A 139 9.72 14.89 9.22
CA PRO A 139 9.92 13.51 8.77
C PRO A 139 11.15 13.25 7.88
N TYR A 140 12.14 14.15 7.81
CA TYR A 140 13.28 14.05 6.88
C TYR A 140 14.06 12.71 6.97
N LYS A 141 14.01 12.01 8.11
CA LYS A 141 14.66 10.70 8.29
C LYS A 141 13.96 9.58 7.51
N GLY A 142 12.73 9.78 7.09
CA GLY A 142 12.01 8.87 6.19
C GLY A 142 12.44 8.98 4.73
N LEU A 143 13.16 10.04 4.36
CA LEU A 143 13.64 10.25 3.00
C LEU A 143 14.97 9.54 2.76
N PHE A 144 15.29 9.29 1.49
CA PHE A 144 16.53 8.61 1.09
C PHE A 144 16.73 7.23 1.74
N GLY A 145 15.62 6.50 1.97
CA GLY A 145 15.61 5.13 2.50
C GLY A 145 16.16 4.09 1.52
N GLY A 146 16.21 4.41 0.23
CA GLY A 146 16.81 3.60 -0.84
C GLY A 146 17.35 4.49 -1.94
N LEU A 147 18.67 4.56 -2.11
CA LEU A 147 19.30 5.41 -3.12
C LEU A 147 19.34 4.74 -4.48
N ILE A 148 19.01 5.52 -5.52
CA ILE A 148 19.19 5.18 -6.91
C ILE A 148 20.61 5.58 -7.34
N LYS A 149 21.32 4.68 -8.01
CA LYS A 149 22.63 4.98 -8.59
C LYS A 149 22.46 5.92 -9.78
N ALA A 150 22.94 7.16 -9.67
CA ALA A 150 22.77 8.20 -10.69
C ALA A 150 23.24 7.75 -12.08
N SER A 151 24.32 6.98 -12.16
CA SER A 151 24.84 6.47 -13.45
C SER A 151 24.07 5.27 -14.02
N ALA A 152 23.09 4.72 -13.30
CA ALA A 152 22.26 3.61 -13.77
C ALA A 152 21.00 4.07 -14.52
N VAL A 153 20.70 5.37 -14.52
CA VAL A 153 19.56 5.98 -15.22
C VAL A 153 20.04 7.03 -16.22
N GLU A 154 19.36 7.13 -17.35
CA GLU A 154 19.67 8.16 -18.36
C GLU A 154 19.05 9.52 -17.99
N ASN A 155 17.86 9.48 -17.38
CA ASN A 155 17.12 10.67 -16.97
C ASN A 155 16.50 10.44 -15.57
N ALA A 156 17.15 10.95 -14.53
CA ALA A 156 16.67 10.79 -13.17
C ALA A 156 15.29 11.45 -12.92
N SER A 157 14.86 12.40 -13.75
CA SER A 157 13.53 13.03 -13.64
C SER A 157 12.41 12.20 -14.29
N ASP A 158 12.69 11.08 -14.93
CA ASP A 158 11.70 10.14 -15.44
C ASP A 158 12.34 8.76 -15.59
N ILE A 159 12.16 7.93 -14.58
CA ILE A 159 12.64 6.54 -14.56
C ILE A 159 11.50 5.53 -14.76
N SER A 160 10.35 5.96 -15.26
CA SER A 160 9.15 5.10 -15.40
C SER A 160 9.40 3.86 -16.28
N ALA A 161 10.36 3.93 -17.23
CA ALA A 161 10.74 2.81 -18.08
C ALA A 161 11.97 2.03 -17.58
N ASP A 162 12.62 2.49 -16.49
CA ASP A 162 13.81 1.85 -15.95
C ASP A 162 13.46 0.73 -14.97
N PHE A 163 14.36 -0.20 -14.76
CA PHE A 163 14.28 -1.26 -13.74
C PHE A 163 13.04 -2.16 -13.83
N ALA A 164 12.45 -2.34 -15.00
CA ALA A 164 11.27 -3.19 -15.16
C ALA A 164 11.49 -4.63 -14.68
N ASP A 165 12.68 -5.20 -14.95
CA ASP A 165 13.00 -6.61 -14.72
C ASP A 165 14.41 -6.86 -14.13
N PHE A 166 15.18 -5.81 -13.83
CA PHE A 166 16.51 -5.97 -13.26
C PHE A 166 17.01 -4.70 -12.55
N LEU A 167 17.45 -4.85 -11.30
CA LEU A 167 18.19 -3.83 -10.57
C LEU A 167 19.68 -4.04 -10.77
N SER A 168 20.28 -3.22 -11.65
CA SER A 168 21.64 -3.38 -12.15
C SER A 168 22.72 -2.88 -11.20
N PHE A 169 22.34 -2.33 -10.05
CA PHE A 169 23.26 -1.71 -9.09
C PHE A 169 23.00 -2.21 -7.67
N SER A 170 24.00 -2.12 -6.80
CA SER A 170 23.86 -2.40 -5.39
C SER A 170 24.90 -1.66 -4.55
N GLY A 171 24.43 -1.05 -3.46
CA GLY A 171 25.26 -0.56 -2.36
C GLY A 171 25.03 -1.36 -1.07
N ARG A 172 24.49 -2.58 -1.17
CA ARG A 172 24.17 -3.46 -0.03
C ARG A 172 25.00 -4.74 -0.05
N PRO A 173 24.94 -5.60 1.00
CA PRO A 173 25.68 -6.88 1.03
C PRO A 173 25.40 -7.82 -0.14
N TRP A 174 24.19 -7.75 -0.71
CA TRP A 174 23.78 -8.52 -1.87
C TRP A 174 23.79 -7.69 -3.16
N LYS A 175 24.00 -8.33 -4.30
CA LYS A 175 23.71 -7.79 -5.64
C LYS A 175 22.84 -8.77 -6.41
N MET A 176 21.89 -8.27 -7.18
CA MET A 176 21.01 -9.09 -8.00
C MET A 176 21.83 -9.80 -9.08
N LYS A 177 21.70 -11.13 -9.17
CA LYS A 177 22.29 -11.96 -10.21
C LYS A 177 21.31 -12.18 -11.37
N SER A 178 20.05 -12.45 -11.03
CA SER A 178 18.97 -12.64 -11.99
C SER A 178 17.62 -12.45 -11.33
N TRP A 179 16.64 -12.06 -12.13
CA TRP A 179 15.23 -12.03 -11.77
C TRP A 179 14.39 -12.70 -12.85
N SER A 180 13.30 -13.31 -12.44
CA SER A 180 12.26 -13.89 -13.30
C SER A 180 10.94 -13.98 -12.53
N PRO A 181 9.80 -14.22 -13.20
CA PRO A 181 8.53 -14.48 -12.50
C PRO A 181 8.55 -15.67 -11.53
N SER A 182 9.56 -16.53 -11.56
CA SER A 182 9.67 -17.72 -10.71
C SER A 182 10.72 -17.64 -9.61
N GLN A 183 11.66 -16.69 -9.69
CA GLN A 183 12.68 -16.50 -8.65
C GLN A 183 13.49 -15.22 -8.85
N VAL A 184 14.04 -14.71 -7.78
CA VAL A 184 15.18 -13.79 -7.79
C VAL A 184 16.38 -14.45 -7.12
N VAL A 185 17.55 -14.26 -7.67
CA VAL A 185 18.83 -14.78 -7.14
C VAL A 185 19.77 -13.62 -6.85
N TYR A 186 20.29 -13.61 -5.64
CA TYR A 186 21.31 -12.67 -5.21
C TYR A 186 22.62 -13.39 -4.94
N VAL A 187 23.72 -12.67 -5.14
CA VAL A 187 25.09 -13.11 -4.80
C VAL A 187 25.77 -12.04 -3.96
N PRO A 188 26.78 -12.40 -3.16
CA PRO A 188 27.54 -11.42 -2.38
C PRO A 188 28.07 -10.28 -3.23
N ASN A 189 27.91 -9.06 -2.73
CA ASN A 189 28.54 -7.89 -3.31
C ASN A 189 29.97 -7.75 -2.78
N ASP A 190 30.97 -8.16 -3.57
CA ASP A 190 32.39 -8.13 -3.19
C ASP A 190 32.91 -6.72 -2.91
N LYS A 191 32.17 -5.68 -3.34
CA LYS A 191 32.53 -4.28 -3.13
C LYS A 191 31.84 -3.66 -1.92
N TYR A 192 30.88 -4.38 -1.30
CA TYR A 192 30.23 -3.86 -0.11
C TYR A 192 31.29 -3.49 0.95
N TRP A 193 31.22 -2.27 1.46
CA TRP A 193 32.25 -1.70 2.35
C TRP A 193 31.99 -2.01 3.83
N GLY A 194 30.74 -2.35 4.21
CA GLY A 194 30.39 -2.64 5.61
C GLY A 194 31.05 -3.92 6.11
N ASP A 195 31.09 -4.05 7.44
CA ASP A 195 31.66 -5.22 8.12
C ASP A 195 30.74 -6.45 8.00
N ASP A 196 29.42 -6.21 7.95
CA ASP A 196 28.36 -7.21 7.88
C ASP A 196 28.18 -7.69 6.44
N LYS A 197 29.12 -8.49 5.94
CA LYS A 197 29.08 -9.02 4.58
C LYS A 197 28.20 -10.25 4.50
N ALA A 198 27.66 -10.52 3.31
CA ALA A 198 26.92 -11.73 3.04
C ALA A 198 27.77 -12.97 3.31
N VAL A 199 27.28 -13.89 4.15
CA VAL A 199 28.02 -15.08 4.61
C VAL A 199 27.68 -16.32 3.78
N THR A 200 26.56 -16.33 3.04
CA THR A 200 26.14 -17.42 2.16
C THR A 200 26.45 -17.08 0.70
N LYS A 201 26.61 -18.08 -0.18
CA LYS A 201 27.01 -17.87 -1.58
C LYS A 201 25.88 -17.32 -2.44
N GLU A 202 24.64 -17.73 -2.16
CA GLU A 202 23.45 -17.26 -2.86
C GLU A 202 22.31 -17.08 -1.88
N LEU A 203 21.52 -16.02 -2.07
CA LEU A 203 20.19 -15.85 -1.52
C LEU A 203 19.20 -16.02 -2.66
N VAL A 204 18.26 -16.92 -2.52
CA VAL A 204 17.21 -17.18 -3.52
C VAL A 204 15.86 -16.86 -2.88
N MET A 205 15.02 -16.11 -3.58
CA MET A 205 13.63 -15.92 -3.17
C MET A 205 12.73 -16.46 -4.26
N VAL A 206 11.65 -17.15 -3.86
CA VAL A 206 10.70 -17.82 -4.77
C VAL A 206 9.27 -17.45 -4.39
N PRO A 207 8.35 -17.26 -5.37
CA PRO A 207 6.95 -17.01 -5.06
C PRO A 207 6.26 -18.25 -4.49
N LEU A 208 5.56 -18.08 -3.38
CA LEU A 208 4.71 -19.08 -2.75
C LEU A 208 3.40 -18.37 -2.35
N ALA A 209 2.42 -18.37 -3.24
CA ALA A 209 1.27 -17.47 -3.17
C ALA A 209 0.22 -17.78 -2.09
N ASP A 210 0.34 -18.91 -1.39
CA ASP A 210 -0.61 -19.32 -0.35
C ASP A 210 0.09 -20.06 0.79
N SER A 211 -0.50 -19.97 1.99
CA SER A 211 0.08 -20.52 3.22
C SER A 211 0.19 -22.04 3.23
N ASP A 212 -0.65 -22.78 2.49
CA ASP A 212 -0.56 -24.23 2.39
C ASP A 212 0.65 -24.64 1.54
N THR A 213 0.90 -23.91 0.46
CA THR A 213 2.08 -24.08 -0.39
C THR A 213 3.36 -23.71 0.38
N GLU A 214 3.34 -22.61 1.15
CA GLU A 214 4.46 -22.24 2.03
C GLU A 214 4.77 -23.34 3.05
N ALA A 215 3.74 -23.87 3.74
CA ALA A 215 3.90 -24.96 4.70
C ALA A 215 4.43 -26.23 4.07
N ALA A 216 3.92 -26.61 2.89
CA ALA A 216 4.36 -27.78 2.16
C ALA A 216 5.83 -27.65 1.71
N ALA A 217 6.20 -26.53 1.11
CA ALA A 217 7.55 -26.26 0.63
C ALA A 217 8.57 -26.24 1.80
N LEU A 218 8.23 -25.61 2.92
CA LEU A 218 9.10 -25.55 4.09
C LEU A 218 9.29 -26.96 4.71
N LYS A 219 8.23 -27.76 4.86
CA LYS A 219 8.32 -29.14 5.34
C LYS A 219 9.12 -30.03 4.41
N ALA A 220 8.97 -29.87 3.10
CA ALA A 220 9.74 -30.60 2.09
C ALA A 220 11.21 -30.18 2.07
N GLY A 221 11.55 -29.02 2.67
CA GLY A 221 12.88 -28.43 2.60
C GLY A 221 13.23 -27.85 1.23
N GLU A 222 12.22 -27.46 0.46
CA GLU A 222 12.36 -26.75 -0.81
C GLU A 222 12.70 -25.27 -0.58
N VAL A 223 12.24 -24.72 0.54
CA VAL A 223 12.61 -23.41 1.09
C VAL A 223 13.08 -23.56 2.53
N ASP A 224 13.84 -22.60 3.01
CA ASP A 224 14.47 -22.60 4.33
C ASP A 224 13.77 -21.66 5.31
N PHE A 225 13.10 -20.62 4.78
CA PHE A 225 12.34 -19.63 5.52
C PHE A 225 11.10 -19.21 4.74
N VAL A 226 9.99 -19.00 5.46
CA VAL A 226 8.75 -18.40 4.93
C VAL A 226 8.21 -17.36 5.93
N TYR A 227 7.46 -16.42 5.40
CA TYR A 227 6.83 -15.34 6.18
C TYR A 227 5.32 -15.30 5.87
N PRO A 228 4.57 -16.35 6.24
CA PRO A 228 3.15 -16.39 5.96
C PRO A 228 2.39 -15.35 6.79
N GLN A 229 1.33 -14.83 6.21
CA GLN A 229 0.39 -14.02 6.97
C GLN A 229 -0.35 -14.90 7.98
N TYR A 230 -0.15 -14.61 9.26
CA TYR A 230 -0.60 -15.45 10.34
C TYR A 230 -2.14 -15.60 10.39
N PHE A 231 -2.62 -16.81 10.62
CA PHE A 231 -4.03 -17.14 10.82
C PHE A 231 -4.18 -18.21 11.91
N GLY A 232 -5.40 -18.36 12.47
CA GLY A 232 -5.64 -19.37 13.50
C GLY A 232 -5.46 -20.79 12.97
N GLY A 233 -4.63 -21.58 13.65
CA GLY A 233 -4.29 -22.96 13.26
C GLY A 233 -3.07 -23.09 12.35
N ILE A 234 -2.44 -21.99 11.94
CA ILE A 234 -1.24 -22.04 11.07
C ILE A 234 -0.10 -22.85 11.70
N GLU A 235 0.07 -22.79 13.01
CA GLU A 235 1.14 -23.54 13.72
C GLU A 235 1.03 -25.04 13.50
N GLU A 236 -0.19 -25.58 13.39
CA GLU A 236 -0.42 -27.01 13.08
C GLU A 236 0.04 -27.33 11.65
N SER A 237 -0.23 -26.42 10.70
CA SER A 237 0.21 -26.56 9.31
C SER A 237 1.72 -26.61 9.17
N PHE A 238 2.47 -25.90 10.05
CA PHE A 238 3.94 -25.89 10.05
C PHE A 238 4.57 -26.87 11.06
N SER A 239 3.78 -27.73 11.72
CA SER A 239 4.29 -28.65 12.74
C SER A 239 5.32 -29.65 12.17
N ASP A 240 6.58 -29.49 12.54
CA ASP A 240 7.74 -30.34 12.21
C ASP A 240 8.83 -30.11 13.28
N PRO A 241 9.56 -31.14 13.74
CA PRO A 241 10.60 -30.97 14.78
C PRO A 241 11.77 -30.07 14.37
N ASN A 242 11.99 -29.87 13.06
CA ASN A 242 13.04 -29.00 12.52
C ASN A 242 12.52 -27.61 12.13
N ILE A 243 11.23 -27.32 12.30
CA ILE A 243 10.66 -26.00 12.01
C ILE A 243 10.43 -25.29 13.34
N THR A 244 10.84 -24.03 13.38
CA THR A 244 10.56 -23.12 14.49
C THR A 244 9.78 -21.92 14.01
N LEU A 245 9.02 -21.32 14.93
CA LEU A 245 8.21 -20.11 14.72
C LEU A 245 8.70 -19.01 15.64
N GLN A 246 8.73 -17.79 15.12
CA GLN A 246 8.73 -16.59 15.92
C GLN A 246 7.64 -15.63 15.48
N LYS A 247 7.02 -14.95 16.44
CA LYS A 247 6.05 -13.87 16.25
C LYS A 247 6.48 -12.64 17.03
N GLU A 248 6.40 -11.48 16.41
CA GLU A 248 6.69 -10.20 17.06
C GLU A 248 5.70 -9.13 16.56
N LEU A 249 5.29 -8.23 17.45
CA LEU A 249 4.53 -7.04 17.05
C LEU A 249 5.49 -5.99 16.51
N GLY A 250 5.12 -5.42 15.37
CA GLY A 250 5.85 -4.35 14.70
C GLY A 250 4.92 -3.21 14.30
N GLY A 251 5.23 -2.55 13.19
CA GLY A 251 4.41 -1.49 12.61
C GLY A 251 3.21 -1.98 11.79
N ASP A 252 3.05 -3.30 11.63
CA ASP A 252 2.02 -3.85 10.77
C ASP A 252 0.63 -3.76 11.41
N TYR A 253 -0.36 -3.36 10.64
CA TYR A 253 -1.77 -3.33 11.06
C TYR A 253 -2.68 -3.73 9.91
N GLU A 254 -3.80 -4.36 10.21
CA GLU A 254 -4.81 -4.75 9.24
C GLU A 254 -6.10 -3.97 9.47
N GLY A 255 -6.78 -3.65 8.38
CA GLY A 255 -8.06 -2.94 8.41
C GLY A 255 -8.92 -3.17 7.17
N PHE A 256 -10.18 -2.76 7.29
CA PHE A 256 -11.06 -2.57 6.14
C PHE A 256 -10.93 -1.14 5.64
N TYR A 257 -10.87 -0.98 4.33
CA TYR A 257 -10.75 0.30 3.65
C TYR A 257 -11.91 0.47 2.67
N PHE A 258 -12.54 1.64 2.69
CA PHE A 258 -13.69 1.94 1.84
C PHE A 258 -13.29 2.94 0.77
N GLN A 259 -13.57 2.61 -0.49
CA GLN A 259 -13.37 3.51 -1.62
C GLN A 259 -14.45 4.60 -1.59
N GLN A 260 -14.05 5.88 -1.50
CA GLN A 260 -14.95 7.00 -1.26
C GLN A 260 -15.03 8.00 -2.42
N LYS A 261 -14.18 7.84 -3.43
CA LYS A 261 -14.19 8.70 -4.62
C LYS A 261 -15.47 8.49 -5.43
N CYS A 262 -15.96 7.24 -5.46
CA CYS A 262 -17.18 6.87 -6.17
C CYS A 262 -17.81 5.59 -5.59
N GLY A 263 -18.88 5.10 -6.24
CA GLY A 263 -19.59 3.91 -5.77
C GLY A 263 -20.37 4.15 -4.48
N PRO A 264 -20.82 3.07 -3.82
CA PRO A 264 -21.75 3.19 -2.70
C PRO A 264 -21.15 3.91 -1.48
N PHE A 265 -19.84 3.76 -1.24
CA PHE A 265 -19.18 4.39 -0.08
C PHE A 265 -18.83 5.88 -0.29
N ALA A 266 -19.03 6.45 -1.46
CA ALA A 266 -19.03 7.90 -1.66
C ALA A 266 -20.21 8.56 -0.91
N ASN A 267 -21.30 7.81 -0.68
CA ASN A 267 -22.42 8.27 0.15
C ASN A 267 -22.07 8.09 1.65
N PRO A 268 -21.94 9.18 2.44
CA PRO A 268 -21.54 9.09 3.84
C PRO A 268 -22.57 8.36 4.70
N VAL A 269 -23.88 8.46 4.39
CA VAL A 269 -24.94 7.76 5.12
C VAL A 269 -24.81 6.25 4.95
N PHE A 270 -24.57 5.79 3.73
CA PHE A 270 -24.35 4.37 3.46
C PHE A 270 -23.08 3.86 4.15
N ARG A 271 -21.99 4.61 4.05
CA ARG A 271 -20.69 4.27 4.64
C ARG A 271 -20.75 4.16 6.16
N GLU A 272 -21.39 5.14 6.83
CA GLU A 272 -21.59 5.10 8.26
C GLU A 272 -22.47 3.91 8.69
N ALA A 273 -23.63 3.71 8.04
CA ALA A 273 -24.52 2.60 8.34
C ALA A 273 -23.88 1.23 8.14
N PHE A 274 -23.10 1.09 7.06
CA PHE A 274 -22.32 -0.12 6.78
C PHE A 274 -21.30 -0.38 7.90
N SER A 275 -20.52 0.62 8.26
CA SER A 275 -19.53 0.53 9.35
C SER A 275 -20.16 0.16 10.69
N LYS A 276 -21.29 0.77 11.04
CA LYS A 276 -22.07 0.46 12.25
C LYS A 276 -22.65 -0.97 12.26
N SER A 277 -22.72 -1.62 11.12
CA SER A 277 -23.22 -3.00 10.99
C SER A 277 -22.12 -4.05 11.15
N ILE A 278 -20.85 -3.66 11.28
CA ILE A 278 -19.72 -4.56 11.49
C ILE A 278 -19.37 -4.66 12.97
N ASP A 279 -19.66 -5.82 13.58
CA ASP A 279 -19.23 -6.15 14.94
C ASP A 279 -17.75 -6.54 14.93
N ARG A 280 -16.87 -5.54 15.15
CA ARG A 280 -15.40 -5.76 15.18
C ARG A 280 -14.98 -6.63 16.36
N ASP A 281 -15.68 -6.54 17.49
CA ASP A 281 -15.36 -7.36 18.66
C ASP A 281 -15.68 -8.83 18.40
N ALA A 282 -16.86 -9.15 17.85
CA ALA A 282 -17.23 -10.51 17.47
C ALA A 282 -16.30 -11.06 16.36
N LEU A 283 -15.99 -10.26 15.35
CA LEU A 283 -15.03 -10.63 14.31
C LEU A 283 -13.65 -10.90 14.92
N PHE A 284 -13.19 -10.05 15.82
CA PHE A 284 -11.90 -10.18 16.50
C PHE A 284 -11.82 -11.49 17.29
N GLN A 285 -12.84 -11.81 18.06
CA GLN A 285 -12.93 -13.07 18.80
C GLN A 285 -12.86 -14.29 17.87
N GLN A 286 -13.50 -14.23 16.71
CA GLN A 286 -13.59 -15.34 15.78
C GLN A 286 -12.30 -15.57 14.99
N ILE A 287 -11.64 -14.49 14.55
CA ILE A 287 -10.53 -14.55 13.58
C ILE A 287 -9.20 -14.21 14.23
N TYR A 288 -9.13 -13.21 15.13
CA TYR A 288 -7.86 -12.63 15.57
C TYR A 288 -7.40 -13.05 16.96
N VAL A 289 -8.30 -13.45 17.87
CA VAL A 289 -7.88 -14.01 19.19
C VAL A 289 -6.95 -15.20 19.02
N PRO A 290 -7.19 -16.15 18.08
CA PRO A 290 -6.24 -17.24 17.84
C PRO A 290 -4.84 -16.77 17.41
N LEU A 291 -4.70 -15.53 16.94
CA LEU A 291 -3.43 -14.94 16.54
C LEU A 291 -2.65 -14.32 17.71
N GLY A 292 -3.27 -14.23 18.89
CA GLY A 292 -2.67 -13.66 20.10
C GLY A 292 -3.00 -12.19 20.32
N GLY A 293 -4.07 -11.68 19.69
CA GLY A 293 -4.61 -10.34 19.95
C GLY A 293 -5.53 -10.30 21.17
N ASP A 294 -5.60 -9.16 21.87
CA ASP A 294 -6.44 -8.95 23.04
C ASP A 294 -7.74 -8.20 22.70
N SER A 295 -7.69 -7.29 21.75
CA SER A 295 -8.82 -6.44 21.32
C SER A 295 -8.59 -5.86 19.92
N PRO A 296 -9.65 -5.42 19.22
CA PRO A 296 -9.51 -4.70 17.97
C PRO A 296 -8.64 -3.45 18.12
N LEU A 297 -7.84 -3.15 17.09
CA LEU A 297 -7.06 -1.92 17.02
C LEU A 297 -7.98 -0.70 16.99
N GLN A 298 -7.68 0.32 17.79
CA GLN A 298 -8.45 1.55 17.87
C GLN A 298 -7.73 2.78 17.32
N CYS A 299 -6.46 2.64 16.93
CA CYS A 299 -5.63 3.74 16.46
C CYS A 299 -5.84 4.14 15.00
N GLY A 300 -6.61 3.38 14.22
CA GLY A 300 -6.78 3.63 12.78
C GLY A 300 -5.60 3.14 11.96
N PRO A 301 -5.11 3.94 11.00
CA PRO A 301 -4.01 3.56 10.12
C PRO A 301 -2.62 3.70 10.76
N ILE A 302 -2.52 3.61 12.08
CA ILE A 302 -1.24 3.56 12.81
C ILE A 302 -1.32 2.51 13.92
N VAL A 303 -0.17 2.15 14.47
CA VAL A 303 -0.09 1.27 15.65
C VAL A 303 -0.04 2.09 16.96
N PRO A 304 -0.34 1.49 18.12
CA PRO A 304 -0.27 2.19 19.40
C PRO A 304 1.08 2.86 19.64
N GLY A 305 1.05 4.13 20.03
CA GLY A 305 2.24 4.95 20.22
C GLY A 305 1.89 6.40 20.58
N PRO A 306 2.83 7.34 20.46
CA PRO A 306 2.61 8.73 20.89
C PRO A 306 1.56 9.48 20.05
N TYR A 307 1.24 8.99 18.85
CA TYR A 307 0.32 9.61 17.90
C TYR A 307 -1.11 9.06 17.97
N CYS A 308 -1.43 8.21 18.96
CA CYS A 308 -2.73 7.58 19.13
C CYS A 308 -3.14 7.59 20.62
N ASP A 309 -4.37 7.98 20.94
CA ASP A 309 -4.92 7.90 22.29
C ASP A 309 -5.47 6.50 22.59
N GLY A 310 -5.73 5.68 21.57
CA GLY A 310 -6.21 4.30 21.69
C GLY A 310 -7.73 4.18 21.75
N ASP A 311 -8.46 5.23 21.39
CA ASP A 311 -9.93 5.26 21.41
C ASP A 311 -10.55 5.94 20.16
N GLU A 312 -9.74 6.36 19.20
CA GLU A 312 -10.17 7.12 18.02
C GLU A 312 -11.27 6.39 17.23
N PHE A 313 -11.18 5.07 17.14
CA PHE A 313 -12.12 4.22 16.41
C PHE A 313 -13.02 3.36 17.33
N ALA A 314 -13.16 3.73 18.60
CA ALA A 314 -13.97 2.98 19.54
C ALA A 314 -15.48 3.09 19.28
N GLY A 315 -16.24 2.05 19.63
CA GLY A 315 -17.71 2.11 19.75
C GLY A 315 -18.47 2.17 18.41
N SER A 316 -17.90 1.65 17.32
CA SER A 316 -18.52 1.75 15.98
C SER A 316 -19.73 0.81 15.76
N TYR A 317 -19.88 -0.31 16.49
CA TYR A 317 -20.97 -1.27 16.27
C TYR A 317 -22.30 -0.81 16.86
N ASP A 318 -23.26 -0.48 16.00
CA ASP A 318 -24.62 -0.06 16.34
C ASP A 318 -25.59 -0.39 15.20
N PRO A 319 -26.01 -1.65 15.06
CA PRO A 319 -26.88 -2.06 13.93
C PRO A 319 -28.27 -1.41 13.98
N ALA A 320 -28.79 -1.07 15.16
CA ALA A 320 -30.06 -0.37 15.29
C ALA A 320 -29.94 1.09 14.83
N GLY A 321 -28.84 1.76 15.18
CA GLY A 321 -28.52 3.09 14.68
C GLY A 321 -28.26 3.10 13.18
N ALA A 322 -27.65 2.06 12.62
CA ALA A 322 -27.46 1.90 11.19
C ALA A 322 -28.80 1.85 10.42
N GLU A 323 -29.75 1.04 10.92
CA GLU A 323 -31.09 0.94 10.34
C GLU A 323 -31.87 2.25 10.45
N ALA A 324 -31.79 2.92 11.61
CA ALA A 324 -32.43 4.22 11.81
C ALA A 324 -31.85 5.28 10.86
N LEU A 325 -30.50 5.35 10.75
CA LEU A 325 -29.81 6.30 9.89
C LEU A 325 -30.24 6.14 8.41
N LEU A 326 -30.24 4.91 7.89
CA LEU A 326 -30.67 4.63 6.53
C LEU A 326 -32.14 5.05 6.31
N THR A 327 -33.02 4.65 7.23
CA THR A 327 -34.46 4.97 7.14
C THR A 327 -34.73 6.48 7.17
N GLU A 328 -34.08 7.21 8.06
CA GLU A 328 -34.18 8.68 8.19
C GLU A 328 -33.71 9.42 6.93
N ASN A 329 -32.78 8.81 6.19
CA ASN A 329 -32.26 9.34 4.92
C ASN A 329 -32.98 8.76 3.69
N GLY A 330 -34.15 8.16 3.85
CA GLY A 330 -35.03 7.74 2.76
C GLY A 330 -34.70 6.39 2.14
N TRP A 331 -33.74 5.64 2.70
CA TRP A 331 -33.44 4.28 2.27
C TRP A 331 -34.57 3.33 2.68
N THR A 332 -34.88 2.35 1.84
CA THR A 332 -35.92 1.35 2.08
C THR A 332 -35.42 -0.04 1.78
N LYS A 333 -35.99 -1.07 2.41
CA LYS A 333 -35.65 -2.46 2.07
C LYS A 333 -36.49 -2.96 0.89
N GLY A 334 -35.84 -3.48 -0.12
CA GLY A 334 -36.47 -4.15 -1.26
C GLY A 334 -37.10 -5.49 -0.86
N ALA A 335 -37.81 -6.11 -1.83
CA ALA A 335 -38.44 -7.42 -1.62
C ALA A 335 -37.43 -8.55 -1.32
N ASP A 336 -36.19 -8.37 -1.74
CA ASP A 336 -35.02 -9.26 -1.50
C ASP A 336 -34.34 -8.99 -0.16
N GLY A 337 -34.77 -7.95 0.59
CA GLY A 337 -34.26 -7.57 1.90
C GLY A 337 -33.07 -6.61 1.88
N TYR A 338 -32.58 -6.23 0.70
CA TYR A 338 -31.47 -5.28 0.58
C TYR A 338 -31.93 -3.83 0.64
N TRP A 339 -31.07 -2.97 1.16
CA TRP A 339 -31.28 -1.52 1.22
C TRP A 339 -31.22 -0.92 -0.18
N ILE A 340 -32.28 -0.19 -0.54
CA ILE A 340 -32.42 0.55 -1.81
C ILE A 340 -32.01 1.99 -1.56
N ASP A 341 -31.08 2.49 -2.34
CA ASP A 341 -30.67 3.89 -2.34
C ASP A 341 -31.78 4.77 -2.96
N PRO A 342 -32.29 5.77 -2.22
CA PRO A 342 -33.31 6.67 -2.76
C PRO A 342 -32.84 7.48 -3.97
N ALA A 343 -31.54 7.68 -4.15
CA ALA A 343 -30.96 8.43 -5.27
C ALA A 343 -30.94 7.62 -6.56
N THR A 344 -30.65 6.31 -6.48
CA THR A 344 -30.52 5.42 -7.66
C THR A 344 -31.74 4.54 -7.87
N GLY A 345 -32.53 4.27 -6.81
CA GLY A 345 -33.61 3.31 -6.84
C GLY A 345 -33.15 1.84 -6.83
N GLU A 346 -31.87 1.58 -6.62
CA GLU A 346 -31.25 0.25 -6.63
C GLU A 346 -30.52 -0.07 -5.33
N ALA A 347 -30.33 -1.36 -5.06
CA ALA A 347 -29.50 -1.82 -3.96
C ALA A 347 -28.02 -1.81 -4.39
N PRO A 348 -27.15 -1.08 -3.68
CA PRO A 348 -25.72 -1.08 -3.99
C PRO A 348 -25.11 -2.48 -3.92
N ASP A 349 -24.35 -2.89 -4.96
CA ASP A 349 -23.63 -4.15 -5.04
C ASP A 349 -22.18 -3.93 -4.60
N VAL A 350 -21.89 -4.19 -3.33
CA VAL A 350 -20.59 -3.94 -2.73
C VAL A 350 -19.59 -5.03 -3.12
N ARG A 351 -18.56 -4.65 -3.87
CA ARG A 351 -17.45 -5.52 -4.25
C ARG A 351 -16.37 -5.45 -3.16
N TRP A 352 -16.22 -6.53 -2.40
CA TRP A 352 -15.16 -6.65 -1.42
C TRP A 352 -13.99 -7.43 -1.97
N ILE A 353 -12.85 -6.77 -2.16
CA ILE A 353 -11.64 -7.38 -2.70
C ILE A 353 -10.62 -7.74 -1.60
N ILE A 354 -9.95 -8.86 -1.80
CA ILE A 354 -8.74 -9.30 -1.12
C ILE A 354 -7.82 -10.00 -2.13
N ASN A 355 -6.54 -10.18 -1.79
CA ASN A 355 -5.70 -11.11 -2.55
C ASN A 355 -6.10 -12.56 -2.24
N THR A 356 -6.26 -13.38 -3.27
CA THR A 356 -6.53 -14.82 -3.15
C THR A 356 -5.36 -15.54 -2.47
N GLY A 357 -5.66 -16.69 -1.84
CA GLY A 357 -4.66 -17.51 -1.12
C GLY A 357 -4.35 -17.02 0.30
N ASN A 358 -4.95 -15.91 0.73
CA ASN A 358 -4.82 -15.43 2.10
C ASN A 358 -5.93 -16.00 2.98
N THR A 359 -5.66 -17.13 3.61
CA THR A 359 -6.63 -17.90 4.43
C THR A 359 -7.35 -17.04 5.46
N ARG A 360 -6.67 -16.13 6.15
CA ARG A 360 -7.28 -15.27 7.16
C ARG A 360 -8.30 -14.32 6.53
N ARG A 361 -7.97 -13.67 5.43
CA ARG A 361 -8.87 -12.74 4.72
C ARG A 361 -10.05 -13.47 4.10
N GLU A 362 -9.82 -14.65 3.53
CA GLU A 362 -10.88 -15.51 3.01
C GLU A 362 -11.84 -15.97 4.13
N ASN A 363 -11.32 -16.36 5.29
CA ASN A 363 -12.12 -16.65 6.47
C ASN A 363 -12.90 -15.43 6.98
N THR A 364 -12.32 -14.25 6.92
CA THR A 364 -12.99 -12.99 7.30
C THR A 364 -14.17 -12.70 6.35
N GLN A 365 -14.00 -12.85 5.04
CA GLN A 365 -15.09 -12.74 4.06
C GLN A 365 -16.17 -13.79 4.29
N ALA A 366 -15.78 -15.03 4.50
CA ALA A 366 -16.71 -16.13 4.76
C ALA A 366 -17.55 -15.90 6.03
N TYR A 367 -16.99 -15.25 7.05
CA TYR A 367 -17.67 -14.88 8.28
C TYR A 367 -18.59 -13.67 8.10
N LEU A 368 -18.09 -12.57 7.52
CA LEU A 368 -18.81 -11.29 7.51
C LEU A 368 -19.82 -11.15 6.37
N ILE A 369 -19.57 -11.67 5.17
CA ILE A 369 -20.46 -11.50 4.02
C ILE A 369 -21.90 -11.97 4.32
N PRO A 370 -22.11 -13.16 4.91
CA PRO A 370 -23.46 -13.59 5.29
C PRO A 370 -24.15 -12.67 6.30
N LEU A 371 -23.39 -12.11 7.27
CA LEU A 371 -23.91 -11.21 8.31
C LEU A 371 -24.31 -9.86 7.71
N LEU A 372 -23.49 -9.30 6.84
CA LEU A 372 -23.77 -8.03 6.14
C LEU A 372 -24.97 -8.18 5.19
N ASN A 373 -25.05 -9.31 4.45
CA ASN A 373 -26.20 -9.60 3.60
C ASN A 373 -27.50 -9.75 4.44
N ALA A 374 -27.43 -10.37 5.62
CA ALA A 374 -28.57 -10.45 6.54
C ALA A 374 -28.97 -9.09 7.12
N ALA A 375 -28.02 -8.15 7.29
CA ALA A 375 -28.27 -6.78 7.69
C ALA A 375 -28.89 -5.92 6.55
N GLY A 376 -28.89 -6.43 5.32
CA GLY A 376 -29.50 -5.79 4.16
C GLY A 376 -28.48 -5.11 3.23
N PHE A 377 -27.19 -5.32 3.40
CA PHE A 377 -26.14 -4.85 2.47
C PHE A 377 -25.80 -5.96 1.49
N LYS A 378 -25.90 -5.68 0.20
CA LYS A 378 -25.59 -6.66 -0.85
C LYS A 378 -24.08 -6.69 -1.06
N VAL A 379 -23.39 -7.61 -0.38
CA VAL A 379 -21.92 -7.74 -0.39
C VAL A 379 -21.51 -9.04 -1.08
N ARG A 380 -20.50 -8.97 -1.94
CA ARG A 380 -19.89 -10.14 -2.58
C ARG A 380 -18.36 -10.06 -2.58
N ALA A 381 -17.72 -11.22 -2.57
CA ALA A 381 -16.30 -11.32 -2.84
C ALA A 381 -16.00 -11.05 -4.33
N ASP A 382 -14.88 -10.32 -4.58
CA ASP A 382 -14.43 -9.97 -5.93
C ASP A 382 -12.89 -10.06 -6.02
N ASN A 383 -12.36 -11.20 -5.56
CA ASN A 383 -10.95 -11.40 -5.29
C ASN A 383 -10.11 -11.65 -6.54
N CYS A 384 -8.84 -11.30 -6.50
CA CYS A 384 -7.84 -11.65 -7.50
C CYS A 384 -6.48 -11.92 -6.83
N ASP A 385 -5.46 -12.30 -7.59
CA ASP A 385 -4.12 -12.52 -7.04
C ASP A 385 -3.47 -11.21 -6.53
N ALA A 386 -2.33 -11.34 -5.85
CA ALA A 386 -1.69 -10.20 -5.20
C ALA A 386 -1.24 -9.11 -6.18
N ALA A 387 -0.77 -9.47 -7.37
CA ALA A 387 -0.34 -8.50 -8.38
C ALA A 387 -1.53 -7.72 -8.95
N CYS A 388 -2.60 -8.41 -9.33
CA CYS A 388 -3.88 -7.79 -9.71
C CYS A 388 -4.39 -6.87 -8.59
N TYR A 389 -4.33 -7.32 -7.33
CA TYR A 389 -4.85 -6.59 -6.19
C TYR A 389 -4.07 -5.31 -5.90
N PHE A 390 -2.74 -5.40 -5.67
CA PHE A 390 -1.92 -4.29 -5.20
C PHE A 390 -1.42 -3.38 -6.31
N GLN A 391 -1.18 -3.91 -7.52
CA GLN A 391 -0.56 -3.15 -8.60
C GLN A 391 -1.56 -2.63 -9.63
N GLN A 392 -2.76 -3.22 -9.69
CA GLN A 392 -3.76 -2.84 -10.69
C GLN A 392 -5.00 -2.24 -10.03
N ARG A 393 -5.71 -2.99 -9.17
CA ARG A 393 -7.03 -2.59 -8.67
C ARG A 393 -6.99 -1.50 -7.60
N LEU A 394 -6.08 -1.60 -6.62
CA LEU A 394 -5.97 -0.56 -5.59
C LEU A 394 -5.57 0.81 -6.18
N PRO A 395 -4.52 0.93 -7.00
CA PRO A 395 -4.16 2.22 -7.61
C PRO A 395 -5.24 2.76 -8.56
N ALA A 396 -5.96 1.87 -9.25
CA ALA A 396 -7.07 2.25 -10.14
C ALA A 396 -8.36 2.59 -9.39
N LEU A 397 -8.41 2.44 -8.05
CA LEU A 397 -9.61 2.56 -7.23
C LEU A 397 -10.75 1.61 -7.65
N ASP A 398 -10.41 0.47 -8.29
CA ASP A 398 -11.37 -0.52 -8.81
C ASP A 398 -11.85 -1.49 -7.73
N TYR A 399 -12.50 -0.98 -6.72
CA TYR A 399 -13.13 -1.75 -5.65
C TYR A 399 -14.15 -0.89 -4.89
N ASP A 400 -14.94 -1.49 -4.03
CA ASP A 400 -15.79 -0.75 -3.09
C ASP A 400 -15.25 -0.89 -1.66
N MET A 401 -14.90 -2.11 -1.25
CA MET A 401 -14.27 -2.42 0.03
C MET A 401 -13.02 -3.27 -0.19
N ALA A 402 -11.93 -2.92 0.50
CA ALA A 402 -10.67 -3.66 0.47
C ALA A 402 -10.25 -4.06 1.89
N MET A 403 -9.42 -5.11 1.99
CA MET A 403 -8.83 -5.53 3.26
C MET A 403 -7.35 -5.87 3.04
N TYR A 404 -6.46 -5.16 3.71
CA TYR A 404 -5.02 -5.39 3.61
C TYR A 404 -4.27 -4.99 4.87
N ILE A 405 -3.03 -5.48 4.96
CA ILE A 405 -2.06 -5.03 5.97
C ILE A 405 -1.27 -3.87 5.39
N SER A 406 -1.11 -2.83 6.18
CA SER A 406 -0.14 -1.76 5.96
C SER A 406 0.91 -1.78 7.06
N THR A 407 2.11 -1.29 6.74
CA THR A 407 3.19 -1.12 7.70
C THR A 407 3.32 0.35 8.03
N ALA A 408 3.07 0.71 9.28
CA ALA A 408 3.32 2.06 9.80
C ALA A 408 4.82 2.22 10.06
N PRO A 409 5.52 3.12 9.38
CA PRO A 409 6.89 3.49 9.76
C PRO A 409 6.89 4.24 11.11
N PRO A 410 8.06 4.40 11.74
CA PRO A 410 8.17 5.09 13.03
C PRO A 410 7.65 6.53 13.02
N ASP A 411 7.80 7.22 11.90
CA ASP A 411 7.27 8.56 11.69
C ASP A 411 5.93 8.52 10.97
N PRO A 412 4.88 9.21 11.46
CA PRO A 412 3.55 9.19 10.88
C PRO A 412 3.40 10.03 9.60
N GLY A 413 4.44 10.65 9.06
CA GLY A 413 4.39 11.47 7.83
C GLY A 413 3.84 10.72 6.60
N TYR A 414 3.89 9.37 6.59
CA TYR A 414 3.23 8.57 5.54
C TYR A 414 1.71 8.74 5.50
N LEU A 415 1.07 9.19 6.58
CA LEU A 415 -0.37 9.44 6.60
C LEU A 415 -0.76 10.54 5.62
N THR A 416 0.09 11.54 5.44
CA THR A 416 -0.10 12.59 4.43
C THR A 416 -0.19 11.97 3.04
N SER A 417 0.78 11.14 2.65
CA SER A 417 0.78 10.43 1.36
C SER A 417 -0.46 9.55 1.16
N SER A 418 -0.96 8.93 2.23
CA SER A 418 -2.01 7.91 2.15
C SER A 418 -3.43 8.47 2.31
N PHE A 419 -3.60 9.69 2.83
CA PHE A 419 -4.92 10.21 3.20
C PHE A 419 -5.18 11.69 2.85
N ALA A 420 -4.19 12.48 2.41
CA ALA A 420 -4.46 13.86 1.99
C ALA A 420 -5.17 13.92 0.64
N CYS A 421 -5.99 14.96 0.44
CA CYS A 421 -6.83 15.16 -0.74
C CYS A 421 -6.03 15.25 -2.04
N ASP A 422 -4.93 16.00 -2.03
CA ASP A 422 -4.04 16.23 -3.19
C ASP A 422 -3.22 14.99 -3.59
N LEU A 423 -3.23 13.95 -2.74
CA LEU A 423 -2.52 12.69 -2.96
C LEU A 423 -3.45 11.52 -3.31
N ILE A 424 -4.68 11.83 -3.73
CA ILE A 424 -5.55 10.89 -4.44
C ILE A 424 -5.02 10.74 -5.88
N PRO A 425 -4.66 9.52 -6.33
CA PRO A 425 -4.19 9.32 -7.70
C PRO A 425 -5.24 9.75 -8.74
N THR A 426 -4.83 10.62 -9.66
CA THR A 426 -5.67 11.14 -10.76
C THR A 426 -4.81 11.38 -12.01
N SER A 427 -5.44 11.44 -13.18
CA SER A 427 -4.73 11.83 -14.41
C SER A 427 -4.16 13.26 -14.33
N ALA A 428 -4.77 14.14 -13.54
CA ALA A 428 -4.35 15.52 -13.37
C ALA A 428 -3.04 15.65 -12.57
N ASN A 429 -2.79 14.74 -11.62
CA ASN A 429 -1.55 14.70 -10.84
C ASN A 429 -0.58 13.59 -11.29
N ASN A 430 -0.73 13.10 -12.53
CA ASN A 430 0.07 12.00 -13.09
C ASN A 430 0.00 10.70 -12.28
N ASN A 431 -1.13 10.41 -11.63
CA ASN A 431 -1.36 9.29 -10.73
C ASN A 431 -0.40 9.23 -9.53
N VAL A 432 0.06 10.40 -9.07
CA VAL A 432 0.90 10.52 -7.88
C VAL A 432 0.05 10.39 -6.61
N GLY A 433 0.56 9.67 -5.62
CA GLY A 433 -0.04 9.51 -4.30
C GLY A 433 -0.48 8.09 -3.99
N GLN A 434 -0.80 7.87 -2.71
CA GLN A 434 -1.21 6.57 -2.16
C GLN A 434 -2.58 6.61 -1.49
N ASN A 435 -3.36 7.70 -1.68
CA ASN A 435 -4.73 7.77 -1.15
C ASN A 435 -5.66 6.88 -1.97
N SER A 436 -5.48 5.56 -1.82
CA SER A 436 -6.25 4.53 -2.53
C SER A 436 -7.69 4.42 -2.04
N GLN A 437 -8.09 5.15 -1.00
CA GLN A 437 -9.47 5.25 -0.55
C GLN A 437 -10.23 6.34 -1.30
N GLY A 438 -9.53 7.25 -1.94
CA GLY A 438 -10.14 8.39 -2.60
C GLY A 438 -10.87 9.32 -1.65
N TRP A 439 -10.52 9.28 -0.35
CA TRP A 439 -11.09 10.14 0.68
C TRP A 439 -10.51 11.54 0.63
N CYS A 440 -11.37 12.56 0.73
CA CYS A 440 -10.94 13.93 0.84
C CYS A 440 -11.70 14.62 1.96
N ASN A 441 -10.96 15.05 2.97
CA ASN A 441 -11.40 15.94 4.04
C ASN A 441 -10.33 17.02 4.16
N GLU A 442 -10.68 18.27 3.82
CA GLU A 442 -9.74 19.38 3.76
C GLU A 442 -9.10 19.67 5.13
N GLU A 443 -9.88 19.61 6.22
CA GLU A 443 -9.36 19.84 7.58
C GLU A 443 -8.35 18.76 7.97
N ALA A 444 -8.65 17.49 7.68
CA ALA A 444 -7.71 16.40 7.94
C ALA A 444 -6.45 16.51 7.07
N SER A 445 -6.60 16.91 5.80
CA SER A 445 -5.47 17.15 4.90
C SER A 445 -4.57 18.27 5.42
N ASP A 446 -5.17 19.39 5.86
CA ASP A 446 -4.43 20.49 6.47
C ASP A 446 -3.70 20.07 7.75
N LEU A 447 -4.33 19.25 8.61
CA LEU A 447 -3.70 18.73 9.82
C LEU A 447 -2.52 17.83 9.51
N LEU A 448 -2.67 16.90 8.55
CA LEU A 448 -1.60 15.99 8.15
C LEU A 448 -0.42 16.74 7.54
N HIS A 449 -0.68 17.63 6.57
CA HIS A 449 0.36 18.45 5.98
C HIS A 449 1.06 19.33 7.03
N ASN A 450 0.29 20.05 7.88
CA ASN A 450 0.89 20.90 8.90
C ASN A 450 1.72 20.11 9.93
N ALA A 451 1.33 18.88 10.25
CA ALA A 451 2.10 18.01 11.13
C ALA A 451 3.51 17.69 10.57
N ASP A 452 3.66 17.66 9.25
CA ASP A 452 4.96 17.45 8.61
C ASP A 452 5.91 18.64 8.77
N TYR A 453 5.35 19.84 9.00
CA TYR A 453 6.12 21.08 9.24
C TYR A 453 6.28 21.44 10.72
N GLU A 454 5.63 20.71 11.64
CA GLU A 454 5.62 21.04 13.06
C GLU A 454 6.84 20.44 13.79
N PRO A 455 7.74 21.26 14.32
CA PRO A 455 8.92 20.78 15.05
C PRO A 455 8.63 20.37 16.50
N ASP A 456 7.54 20.86 17.10
CA ASP A 456 7.15 20.46 18.46
C ASP A 456 6.42 19.10 18.41
N ALA A 457 7.02 18.09 19.00
CA ALA A 457 6.52 16.73 18.96
C ALA A 457 5.14 16.57 19.61
N ALA A 458 4.79 17.37 20.61
CA ALA A 458 3.49 17.28 21.26
C ALA A 458 2.41 17.92 20.39
N VAL A 459 2.67 19.10 19.83
CA VAL A 459 1.76 19.77 18.89
C VAL A 459 1.54 18.93 17.65
N ARG A 460 2.61 18.33 17.12
CA ARG A 460 2.55 17.40 16.00
C ARG A 460 1.68 16.19 16.31
N ALA A 461 1.84 15.60 17.49
CA ALA A 461 1.03 14.45 17.91
C ALA A 461 -0.45 14.81 18.01
N ASP A 462 -0.79 15.99 18.53
CA ASP A 462 -2.17 16.46 18.64
C ASP A 462 -2.82 16.70 17.26
N MET A 463 -2.05 17.20 16.27
CA MET A 463 -2.51 17.33 14.88
C MET A 463 -2.83 15.96 14.28
N ILE A 464 -1.95 14.98 14.42
CA ILE A 464 -2.15 13.62 13.92
C ILE A 464 -3.38 12.98 14.56
N LYS A 465 -3.51 13.03 15.89
CA LYS A 465 -4.69 12.51 16.61
C LYS A 465 -5.99 13.15 16.15
N SER A 466 -5.96 14.46 15.88
CA SER A 466 -7.13 15.19 15.35
C SER A 466 -7.51 14.68 13.95
N ALA A 467 -6.52 14.47 13.07
CA ALA A 467 -6.76 13.88 11.75
C ALA A 467 -7.33 12.45 11.85
N LEU A 468 -6.81 11.62 12.77
CA LEU A 468 -7.34 10.26 13.00
C LEU A 468 -8.80 10.29 13.46
N ARG A 469 -9.19 11.26 14.30
CA ARG A 469 -10.59 11.41 14.74
C ARG A 469 -11.51 11.82 13.58
N LEU A 470 -11.04 12.66 12.66
CA LEU A 470 -11.78 12.98 11.43
C LEU A 470 -11.92 11.75 10.52
N MET A 471 -10.84 10.96 10.37
CA MET A 471 -10.90 9.69 9.63
C MET A 471 -11.92 8.72 10.25
N ALA A 472 -11.97 8.63 11.57
CA ALA A 472 -12.93 7.79 12.28
C ALA A 472 -14.37 8.29 12.10
N ALA A 473 -14.59 9.61 12.21
CA ALA A 473 -15.90 10.23 12.03
C ALA A 473 -16.43 10.05 10.60
N ASP A 474 -15.55 10.12 9.61
CA ASP A 474 -15.88 9.90 8.20
C ASP A 474 -15.90 8.41 7.80
N HIS A 475 -15.64 7.51 8.73
CA HIS A 475 -15.59 6.07 8.46
C HIS A 475 -14.70 5.71 7.25
N VAL A 476 -13.51 6.31 7.18
CA VAL A 476 -12.56 6.08 6.06
C VAL A 476 -12.11 4.63 6.01
N MET A 477 -11.91 4.04 7.19
CA MET A 477 -11.52 2.66 7.39
C MET A 477 -12.09 2.11 8.70
N LEU A 478 -12.00 0.81 8.88
CA LEU A 478 -12.19 0.16 10.18
C LEU A 478 -10.91 -0.62 10.52
N PRO A 479 -10.12 -0.18 11.51
CA PRO A 479 -8.93 -0.89 11.94
C PRO A 479 -9.32 -2.20 12.64
N LEU A 480 -8.58 -3.28 12.38
CA LEU A 480 -8.88 -4.61 12.92
C LEU A 480 -7.88 -5.03 13.99
N MET A 481 -6.60 -5.08 13.68
CA MET A 481 -5.58 -5.42 14.66
C MET A 481 -4.20 -4.85 14.30
N GLN A 482 -3.36 -4.66 15.33
CA GLN A 482 -1.91 -4.59 15.13
C GLN A 482 -1.43 -5.99 14.80
N PHE A 483 -0.89 -6.17 13.59
CA PHE A 483 -0.64 -7.48 13.05
C PHE A 483 0.76 -7.99 13.44
N PRO A 484 0.88 -9.24 13.96
CA PRO A 484 2.18 -9.78 14.28
C PRO A 484 2.93 -10.20 13.01
N LYS A 485 4.19 -9.85 12.92
CA LYS A 485 5.12 -10.51 12.01
C LYS A 485 5.34 -11.94 12.47
N SER A 486 5.33 -12.89 11.54
CA SER A 486 5.53 -14.31 11.82
C SER A 486 6.49 -14.93 10.82
N GLY A 487 7.57 -15.55 11.29
CA GLY A 487 8.49 -16.30 10.45
C GLY A 487 8.56 -17.75 10.88
N PHE A 488 8.56 -18.64 9.90
CA PHE A 488 8.82 -20.05 10.09
C PHE A 488 10.07 -20.44 9.32
N TRP A 489 11.00 -21.14 9.96
CA TRP A 489 12.22 -21.57 9.30
C TRP A 489 12.70 -22.94 9.77
N ARG A 490 13.47 -23.57 8.89
CA ARG A 490 14.12 -24.87 9.18
C ARG A 490 15.44 -24.65 9.92
N THR A 491 15.48 -25.10 11.17
CA THR A 491 16.67 -24.99 12.03
C THR A 491 17.80 -25.94 11.63
N ASP A 492 17.53 -26.93 10.79
CA ASP A 492 18.52 -27.85 10.20
C ASP A 492 19.11 -27.32 8.88
N LYS A 493 18.56 -26.24 8.29
CA LYS A 493 18.99 -25.67 7.03
C LYS A 493 19.53 -24.26 7.13
N VAL A 494 18.89 -23.41 7.91
CA VAL A 494 19.30 -22.01 8.08
C VAL A 494 19.61 -21.67 9.51
N GLY A 495 20.71 -20.94 9.72
CA GLY A 495 21.17 -20.44 11.01
C GLY A 495 21.54 -18.97 10.97
N GLY A 496 22.17 -18.49 12.04
CA GLY A 496 22.47 -17.07 12.23
C GLY A 496 21.32 -16.32 12.91
N PRO A 497 21.25 -14.98 12.79
CA PRO A 497 20.27 -14.16 13.50
C PRO A 497 18.89 -14.13 12.81
N VAL A 498 18.36 -15.30 12.45
CA VAL A 498 17.07 -15.43 11.73
C VAL A 498 15.91 -14.86 12.57
N ASP A 499 15.95 -15.09 13.90
CA ASP A 499 14.96 -14.59 14.84
C ASP A 499 15.00 -13.06 15.00
N ALA A 500 16.15 -12.41 14.79
CA ALA A 500 16.28 -10.96 14.90
C ALA A 500 15.57 -10.23 13.74
N GLU A 501 15.35 -10.90 12.62
CA GLU A 501 14.65 -10.36 11.44
C GLU A 501 13.26 -9.83 11.77
N LEU A 502 12.49 -10.60 12.55
CA LEU A 502 11.09 -10.28 12.85
C LEU A 502 10.93 -9.10 13.82
N ARG A 503 11.99 -8.68 14.50
CA ARG A 503 11.97 -7.54 15.42
C ARG A 503 12.09 -6.21 14.70
N ASN A 504 12.51 -6.21 13.43
CA ASN A 504 12.65 -4.99 12.65
C ASN A 504 11.30 -4.52 12.11
N TYR A 505 11.13 -3.21 11.95
CA TYR A 505 9.98 -2.64 11.23
C TYR A 505 10.02 -2.99 9.74
N THR A 506 11.21 -3.24 9.18
CA THR A 506 11.42 -3.62 7.79
C THR A 506 11.84 -5.08 7.72
N SER A 507 11.24 -5.87 6.83
CA SER A 507 11.53 -7.30 6.69
C SER A 507 12.70 -7.58 5.75
N PHE A 508 13.35 -8.72 5.95
CA PHE A 508 14.48 -9.25 5.15
C PHE A 508 15.70 -8.32 5.09
N ILE A 509 15.95 -7.55 6.16
CA ILE A 509 17.04 -6.59 6.22
C ILE A 509 18.38 -7.23 6.66
N ASN A 510 18.35 -8.34 7.40
CA ASN A 510 19.54 -9.01 7.97
C ASN A 510 19.84 -10.38 7.35
N ASN A 511 19.13 -10.79 6.30
CA ASN A 511 19.28 -12.11 5.67
C ASN A 511 20.69 -12.38 5.09
N HIS A 512 21.49 -11.36 4.92
CA HIS A 512 22.90 -11.50 4.52
C HIS A 512 23.77 -12.15 5.61
N LEU A 513 23.32 -12.16 6.87
CA LEU A 513 23.97 -12.82 8.00
C LEU A 513 23.47 -14.25 8.23
N TRP A 514 22.49 -14.72 7.45
CA TRP A 514 21.96 -16.06 7.60
C TRP A 514 22.91 -17.08 6.99
N THR A 515 23.17 -18.16 7.73
CA THR A 515 24.12 -19.18 7.35
C THR A 515 23.44 -20.40 6.77
N ASP A 516 23.97 -20.90 5.67
CA ASP A 516 23.64 -22.20 5.11
C ASP A 516 24.20 -23.31 6.02
N LEU A 517 23.34 -24.15 6.60
CA LEU A 517 23.71 -25.21 7.51
C LEU A 517 23.74 -26.59 6.83
N ASP A 518 23.02 -26.80 5.73
CA ASP A 518 23.01 -28.07 5.01
C ASP A 518 24.12 -28.15 3.93
N GLY A 519 24.76 -27.04 3.64
CA GLY A 519 25.97 -26.99 2.80
C GLY A 519 25.71 -26.93 1.30
N ASP A 520 24.48 -26.67 0.86
CA ASP A 520 24.14 -26.53 -0.56
C ASP A 520 24.57 -25.18 -1.17
N GLY A 521 24.99 -24.26 -0.33
CA GLY A 521 25.58 -22.97 -0.71
C GLY A 521 24.56 -21.83 -0.85
N LYS A 522 23.31 -22.03 -0.47
CA LYS A 522 22.24 -21.02 -0.60
C LYS A 522 21.33 -20.98 0.62
N VAL A 523 20.59 -19.89 0.76
CA VAL A 523 19.41 -19.75 1.60
C VAL A 523 18.23 -19.43 0.69
N VAL A 524 17.14 -20.18 0.84
CA VAL A 524 15.94 -20.04 0.02
C VAL A 524 14.78 -19.51 0.85
N ILE A 525 14.23 -18.36 0.45
CA ILE A 525 13.09 -17.71 1.10
C ILE A 525 11.85 -17.85 0.22
N GLY A 526 10.74 -18.33 0.78
CA GLY A 526 9.43 -18.27 0.16
C GLY A 526 8.81 -16.90 0.36
N ALA A 527 8.29 -16.30 -0.70
CA ALA A 527 7.65 -14.99 -0.71
C ALA A 527 6.17 -15.12 -1.11
N GLU A 528 5.26 -14.71 -0.23
CA GLU A 528 3.81 -14.80 -0.44
C GLU A 528 3.33 -13.92 -1.63
N GLN A 529 4.01 -12.81 -1.87
CA GLN A 529 3.69 -11.90 -2.98
C GLN A 529 4.92 -11.69 -3.86
N TRP A 530 4.68 -11.55 -5.16
CA TRP A 530 5.74 -11.44 -6.15
C TRP A 530 5.59 -10.19 -7.01
N PRO A 531 6.68 -9.44 -7.28
CA PRO A 531 6.62 -8.26 -8.12
C PRO A 531 6.47 -8.62 -9.60
N GLU A 532 5.65 -7.86 -10.32
CA GLU A 532 5.59 -7.89 -11.79
C GLU A 532 6.67 -7.01 -12.43
N CYS A 533 7.16 -6.02 -11.70
CA CYS A 533 8.23 -5.10 -12.12
C CYS A 533 9.03 -4.63 -10.90
N LEU A 534 10.20 -4.04 -11.14
CA LEU A 534 11.16 -3.72 -10.07
C LEU A 534 11.45 -2.23 -9.92
N ASN A 535 10.67 -1.36 -10.58
CA ASN A 535 10.89 0.09 -10.47
C ASN A 535 10.64 0.57 -9.03
N PRO A 536 11.60 1.28 -8.40
CA PRO A 536 11.52 1.59 -6.97
C PRO A 536 10.62 2.79 -6.61
N VAL A 537 10.07 3.51 -7.59
CA VAL A 537 9.25 4.72 -7.33
C VAL A 537 7.84 4.65 -7.91
N THR A 538 7.52 3.66 -8.75
CA THR A 538 6.19 3.49 -9.36
C THR A 538 5.37 2.41 -8.64
N GLU A 539 4.22 2.03 -9.20
CA GLU A 539 3.33 0.98 -8.67
C GLU A 539 4.03 -0.34 -8.38
N CYS A 540 5.18 -0.62 -8.99
CA CYS A 540 6.01 -1.78 -8.69
C CYS A 540 6.43 -1.82 -7.21
N ALA A 541 6.62 -0.66 -6.59
CA ALA A 541 7.01 -0.53 -5.18
C ALA A 541 5.80 -0.37 -4.23
N ASN A 542 4.57 -0.52 -4.73
CA ASN A 542 3.35 -0.32 -3.92
C ASN A 542 3.02 -1.49 -2.97
N SER A 543 3.78 -2.57 -3.01
CA SER A 543 3.66 -3.67 -2.04
C SER A 543 4.91 -3.77 -1.17
N SER A 544 4.73 -3.90 0.15
CA SER A 544 5.85 -4.12 1.07
C SER A 544 6.69 -5.34 0.69
N TRP A 545 6.06 -6.42 0.19
CA TRP A 545 6.77 -7.60 -0.27
C TRP A 545 7.72 -7.32 -1.43
N MET A 546 7.35 -6.46 -2.36
CA MET A 546 8.23 -6.07 -3.46
C MET A 546 9.43 -5.29 -2.97
N VAL A 547 9.20 -4.35 -2.04
CA VAL A 547 10.27 -3.59 -1.39
C VAL A 547 11.22 -4.55 -0.65
N TRP A 548 10.68 -5.50 0.12
CA TRP A 548 11.48 -6.42 0.92
C TRP A 548 12.27 -7.40 0.06
N THR A 549 11.66 -7.95 -0.98
CA THR A 549 12.31 -8.99 -1.83
C THR A 549 13.27 -8.42 -2.85
N THR A 550 13.19 -7.12 -3.17
CA THR A 550 14.01 -6.52 -4.24
C THR A 550 14.78 -5.27 -3.77
N ILE A 551 14.09 -4.19 -3.49
CA ILE A 551 14.70 -2.88 -3.19
C ILE A 551 15.63 -2.96 -1.98
N ASN A 552 15.15 -3.53 -0.87
CA ASN A 552 15.91 -3.65 0.37
C ASN A 552 17.15 -4.53 0.25
N GLN A 553 17.24 -5.37 -0.77
CA GLN A 553 18.40 -6.25 -0.96
C GLN A 553 19.59 -5.51 -1.60
N VAL A 554 19.33 -4.45 -2.38
CA VAL A 554 20.35 -3.81 -3.21
C VAL A 554 20.51 -2.31 -2.98
N MET A 555 19.45 -1.59 -2.59
CA MET A 555 19.48 -0.13 -2.47
C MET A 555 19.92 0.30 -1.06
N PRO A 556 21.05 1.03 -0.92
CA PRO A 556 21.48 1.56 0.38
C PRO A 556 20.60 2.75 0.77
N GLY A 557 20.33 2.91 2.06
CA GLY A 557 19.58 4.05 2.59
C GLY A 557 20.36 4.80 3.65
N ALA A 558 20.01 6.07 3.88
CA ALA A 558 20.63 6.91 4.91
C ALA A 558 20.25 6.44 6.33
N PHE A 559 19.03 5.96 6.50
CA PHE A 559 18.50 5.47 7.76
C PHE A 559 17.90 4.07 7.62
N ALA A 560 17.92 3.34 8.72
CA ALA A 560 17.18 2.09 8.91
C ALA A 560 16.25 2.24 10.13
N THR A 561 15.25 1.36 10.22
CA THR A 561 14.34 1.30 11.35
C THR A 561 14.77 0.22 12.34
N THR A 562 14.57 0.46 13.62
CA THR A 562 14.79 -0.53 14.69
C THR A 562 13.48 -1.21 15.09
N ASN A 563 13.57 -2.29 15.86
CA ASN A 563 12.42 -3.03 16.35
C ASN A 563 11.53 -2.25 17.35
N ASP A 564 12.05 -1.19 17.95
CA ASP A 564 11.32 -0.29 18.84
C ASP A 564 10.77 0.95 18.12
N GLY A 565 10.83 0.96 16.79
CA GLY A 565 10.28 2.04 15.98
C GLY A 565 11.11 3.33 15.97
N ALA A 566 12.44 3.23 16.08
CA ALA A 566 13.32 4.38 15.93
C ALA A 566 14.04 4.36 14.57
N TYR A 567 14.43 5.54 14.08
CA TYR A 567 15.37 5.67 12.97
C TYR A 567 16.81 5.67 13.50
N VAL A 568 17.65 4.84 12.88
CA VAL A 568 19.10 4.80 13.13
C VAL A 568 19.86 5.04 11.84
N VAL A 569 21.00 5.71 11.97
CA VAL A 569 21.91 5.93 10.84
C VAL A 569 22.50 4.61 10.37
N THR A 570 22.52 4.38 9.07
CA THR A 570 23.18 3.21 8.47
C THR A 570 24.68 3.45 8.31
N ASN A 571 25.42 2.41 7.91
CA ASN A 571 26.83 2.53 7.55
C ASN A 571 27.11 3.31 6.25
N LEU A 572 26.07 3.79 5.57
CA LEU A 572 26.21 4.72 4.45
C LEU A 572 26.75 6.08 4.91
N LEU A 573 26.43 6.48 6.13
CA LEU A 573 26.82 7.76 6.69
C LEU A 573 27.86 7.60 7.79
N THR A 574 28.65 8.65 8.02
CA THR A 574 29.65 8.68 9.11
C THR A 574 29.03 8.95 10.49
N GLY A 575 27.79 9.40 10.54
CA GLY A 575 27.05 9.74 11.75
C GLY A 575 25.72 10.42 11.45
N GLU A 576 25.04 10.89 12.50
CA GLU A 576 23.77 11.65 12.35
C GLU A 576 24.00 12.90 11.48
N PRO A 577 23.08 13.19 10.54
CA PRO A 577 23.15 14.40 9.73
C PRO A 577 23.09 15.68 10.59
N THR A 578 23.76 16.70 10.14
CA THR A 578 23.66 18.03 10.76
C THR A 578 22.42 18.75 10.25
N VAL A 579 21.51 19.13 11.15
CA VAL A 579 20.31 19.91 10.84
C VAL A 579 20.51 21.36 11.26
N THR A 580 20.27 22.29 10.34
CA THR A 580 20.34 23.73 10.59
C THR A 580 19.03 24.37 10.18
N LEU A 581 18.39 25.08 11.10
CA LEU A 581 17.22 25.94 10.82
C LEU A 581 17.70 27.33 10.40
N LYS A 582 17.11 27.90 9.34
CA LYS A 582 17.49 29.22 8.79
C LYS A 582 16.69 30.34 9.41
#